data_41138ae62fe42dd15f3bf1c44d84e9fb
#
_entry.id   41138ae62fe42dd15f3bf1c44d84e9fb
#
_cell.length_a   1.000
_cell.length_b   1.000
_cell.length_c   1.000
_cell.angle_alpha   90.00
_cell.angle_beta   90.00
_cell.angle_gamma   90.00
#
_symmetry.space_group_name_H-M   'P 1'
#
loop_
_entity.id
_entity.type
_entity.pdbx_description
1 polymer ?
#
loop_
_entity_poly.entity_id
_entity_poly.type
_entity_poly.pdbx_seq_one_letter_code
_entity_poly.pdbx_strand_id
1 'polypeptide(L)'
;MQVRLYVILAAALLGGCSTPPPARQPKADPTTEASYGLAVQELASMGRQAEELLQNGKADQAAAIVGNGQPLLDRLLAAPRPTLPAMEAVSDFDQLYGRLLVGNGYFGSARLLFQKNVTRWKTWKPQTPETARRLKLALDAVAECDRHM
;
A
#
# COMPACT_ATOMS: atom_id res chain seq x y z
N MET A 1 -77.05 -45.48 -0.69
CA MET A 1 -75.67 -45.91 -0.34
C MET A 1 -74.73 -44.75 -0.70
N GLN A 2 -74.29 -43.96 0.31
CA GLN A 2 -73.33 -42.90 0.13
C GLN A 2 -71.99 -43.34 0.72
N VAL A 3 -70.98 -43.43 -0.16
CA VAL A 3 -69.60 -43.70 0.20
C VAL A 3 -68.91 -42.36 0.49
N ARG A 4 -68.56 -42.12 1.76
CA ARG A 4 -67.76 -40.95 2.19
C ARG A 4 -66.30 -41.27 1.97
N LEU A 5 -65.68 -40.47 1.05
CA LEU A 5 -64.23 -40.48 0.77
C LEU A 5 -63.55 -39.57 1.79
N TYR A 6 -62.76 -40.12 2.66
CA TYR A 6 -61.87 -39.35 3.58
C TYR A 6 -60.54 -39.05 2.86
N VAL A 7 -60.33 -37.78 2.56
CA VAL A 7 -59.02 -37.28 2.08
C VAL A 7 -58.19 -36.98 3.28
N ILE A 8 -57.10 -37.76 3.47
CA ILE A 8 -56.10 -37.50 4.49
C ILE A 8 -55.08 -36.55 3.89
N LEU A 9 -55.03 -35.33 4.42
CA LEU A 9 -54.06 -34.30 4.05
C LEU A 9 -52.79 -34.54 4.90
N ALA A 10 -51.73 -35.12 4.34
CA ALA A 10 -50.42 -35.24 4.98
C ALA A 10 -49.65 -33.92 4.81
N ALA A 11 -49.54 -33.15 5.88
CA ALA A 11 -48.66 -31.95 5.94
C ALA A 11 -47.23 -32.40 6.15
N ALA A 12 -46.41 -32.36 5.11
CA ALA A 12 -44.95 -32.54 5.21
C ALA A 12 -44.28 -31.27 5.78
N LEU A 13 -43.88 -31.31 7.05
CA LEU A 13 -43.03 -30.29 7.69
C LEU A 13 -41.62 -30.45 7.14
N LEU A 14 -41.27 -29.65 6.14
CA LEU A 14 -39.88 -29.45 5.68
C LEU A 14 -39.14 -28.61 6.72
N GLY A 15 -38.52 -29.26 7.69
CA GLY A 15 -37.54 -28.65 8.61
C GLY A 15 -36.29 -28.27 7.84
N GLY A 16 -36.23 -27.01 7.36
CA GLY A 16 -35.04 -26.43 6.80
C GLY A 16 -33.96 -26.26 7.87
N CYS A 17 -33.01 -27.19 7.94
CA CYS A 17 -31.77 -26.97 8.70
C CYS A 17 -30.97 -25.85 8.01
N SER A 18 -31.15 -24.60 8.47
CA SER A 18 -30.27 -23.52 8.12
C SER A 18 -28.89 -23.76 8.76
N THR A 19 -27.96 -24.37 8.03
CA THR A 19 -26.57 -24.40 8.44
C THR A 19 -26.07 -22.96 8.57
N PRO A 20 -25.54 -22.54 9.74
CA PRO A 20 -24.98 -21.21 9.87
C PRO A 20 -23.84 -21.04 8.84
N PRO A 21 -23.71 -19.87 8.20
CA PRO A 21 -22.63 -19.62 7.26
C PRO A 21 -21.28 -19.89 7.96
N PRO A 22 -20.31 -20.53 7.27
CA PRO A 22 -19.02 -20.82 7.87
C PRO A 22 -18.42 -19.52 8.41
N ALA A 23 -18.02 -19.55 9.68
CA ALA A 23 -17.37 -18.41 10.33
C ALA A 23 -16.17 -18.01 9.46
N ARG A 24 -16.14 -16.74 9.00
CA ARG A 24 -14.98 -16.22 8.26
C ARG A 24 -13.76 -16.39 9.13
N GLN A 25 -12.87 -17.28 8.73
CA GLN A 25 -11.56 -17.40 9.38
C GLN A 25 -10.88 -16.05 9.31
N PRO A 26 -10.29 -15.55 10.41
CA PRO A 26 -9.52 -14.32 10.39
C PRO A 26 -8.44 -14.44 9.30
N LYS A 27 -8.46 -13.54 8.33
CA LYS A 27 -7.43 -13.50 7.30
C LYS A 27 -6.09 -13.26 7.99
N ALA A 28 -5.12 -14.16 7.80
CA ALA A 28 -3.79 -13.99 8.39
C ALA A 28 -3.24 -12.60 8.08
N ASP A 29 -2.54 -11.99 9.04
CA ASP A 29 -1.92 -10.69 8.86
C ASP A 29 -0.74 -10.85 7.88
N PRO A 30 -0.80 -10.25 6.68
CA PRO A 30 0.23 -10.43 5.66
C PRO A 30 1.61 -9.94 6.12
N THR A 31 1.67 -9.05 7.12
CA THR A 31 2.94 -8.50 7.62
C THR A 31 3.75 -9.52 8.43
N THR A 32 3.13 -10.61 8.86
CA THR A 32 3.82 -11.73 9.57
C THR A 32 4.43 -12.76 8.62
N GLU A 33 4.11 -12.67 7.33
CA GLU A 33 4.66 -13.59 6.33
C GLU A 33 6.11 -13.23 5.98
N ALA A 34 6.99 -14.21 5.85
CA ALA A 34 8.36 -14.01 5.42
C ALA A 34 8.45 -13.30 4.06
N SER A 35 7.51 -13.58 3.17
CA SER A 35 7.38 -12.95 1.85
C SER A 35 7.16 -11.43 1.91
N TYR A 36 6.51 -10.92 2.97
CA TYR A 36 6.35 -9.49 3.17
C TYR A 36 7.68 -8.82 3.55
N GLY A 37 8.43 -9.43 4.48
CA GLY A 37 9.75 -8.96 4.87
C GLY A 37 10.74 -8.93 3.69
N LEU A 38 10.72 -9.96 2.83
CA LEU A 38 11.52 -9.99 1.61
C LEU A 38 11.14 -8.87 0.63
N ALA A 39 9.85 -8.60 0.45
CA ALA A 39 9.39 -7.49 -0.39
C ALA A 39 9.85 -6.11 0.13
N VAL A 40 9.88 -5.92 1.46
CA VAL A 40 10.44 -4.69 2.08
C VAL A 40 11.91 -4.53 1.74
N GLN A 41 12.70 -5.60 1.90
CA GLN A 41 14.15 -5.58 1.63
C GLN A 41 14.43 -5.34 0.14
N GLU A 42 13.66 -5.96 -0.74
CA GLU A 42 13.77 -5.80 -2.18
C GLU A 42 13.47 -4.36 -2.59
N LEU A 43 12.35 -3.78 -2.16
CA LEU A 43 12.02 -2.37 -2.46
C LEU A 43 13.09 -1.41 -1.95
N ALA A 44 13.58 -1.61 -0.72
CA ALA A 44 14.66 -0.80 -0.17
C ALA A 44 15.97 -0.93 -0.96
N SER A 45 16.27 -2.13 -1.47
CA SER A 45 17.46 -2.38 -2.33
C SER A 45 17.32 -1.67 -3.67
N MET A 46 16.15 -1.78 -4.32
CA MET A 46 15.85 -1.08 -5.57
C MET A 46 15.94 0.43 -5.40
N GLY A 47 15.44 0.97 -4.28
CA GLY A 47 15.54 2.39 -3.96
C GLY A 47 17.00 2.87 -3.87
N ARG A 48 17.88 2.12 -3.17
CA ARG A 48 19.31 2.45 -3.09
C ARG A 48 19.99 2.40 -4.46
N GLN A 49 19.70 1.39 -5.26
CA GLN A 49 20.25 1.25 -6.61
C GLN A 49 19.82 2.40 -7.52
N ALA A 50 18.55 2.77 -7.48
CA ALA A 50 18.04 3.89 -8.26
C ALA A 50 18.61 5.24 -7.80
N GLU A 51 18.82 5.42 -6.48
CA GLU A 51 19.48 6.59 -5.91
C GLU A 51 20.91 6.74 -6.43
N GLU A 52 21.69 5.64 -6.40
CA GLU A 52 23.06 5.61 -6.92
C GLU A 52 23.10 5.97 -8.43
N LEU A 53 22.18 5.42 -9.22
CA LEU A 53 22.07 5.76 -10.64
C LEU A 53 21.75 7.24 -10.85
N LEU A 54 20.83 7.79 -10.07
CA LEU A 54 20.46 9.20 -10.14
C LEU A 54 21.65 10.11 -9.79
N GLN A 55 22.41 9.78 -8.75
CA GLN A 55 23.61 10.51 -8.35
C GLN A 55 24.70 10.46 -9.44
N ASN A 56 24.77 9.39 -10.21
CA ASN A 56 25.68 9.21 -11.35
C ASN A 56 25.13 9.78 -12.67
N GLY A 57 24.05 10.57 -12.66
CA GLY A 57 23.47 11.20 -13.83
C GLY A 57 22.71 10.25 -14.77
N LYS A 58 22.42 9.00 -14.32
CA LYS A 58 21.73 7.97 -15.10
C LYS A 58 20.23 7.95 -14.79
N ALA A 59 19.57 9.09 -15.00
CA ALA A 59 18.17 9.30 -14.61
C ALA A 59 17.22 8.31 -15.28
N ASP A 60 17.42 7.96 -16.57
CA ASP A 60 16.55 7.01 -17.27
C ASP A 60 16.64 5.60 -16.67
N GLN A 61 17.85 5.17 -16.25
CA GLN A 61 18.03 3.88 -15.61
C GLN A 61 17.40 3.87 -14.21
N ALA A 62 17.54 4.97 -13.47
CA ALA A 62 16.85 5.13 -12.19
C ALA A 62 15.33 5.08 -12.35
N ALA A 63 14.79 5.74 -13.37
CA ALA A 63 13.35 5.72 -13.68
C ALA A 63 12.85 4.32 -14.03
N ALA A 64 13.64 3.52 -14.77
CA ALA A 64 13.30 2.13 -15.07
C ALA A 64 13.20 1.28 -13.79
N ILE A 65 14.13 1.44 -12.83
CA ILE A 65 14.05 0.75 -11.52
C ILE A 65 12.81 1.18 -10.76
N VAL A 66 12.50 2.48 -10.76
CA VAL A 66 11.28 3.01 -10.11
C VAL A 66 10.02 2.39 -10.72
N GLY A 67 9.94 2.29 -12.04
CA GLY A 67 8.83 1.61 -12.72
C GLY A 67 8.69 0.15 -12.30
N ASN A 68 9.79 -0.59 -12.24
CA ASN A 68 9.82 -2.00 -11.84
C ASN A 68 9.48 -2.22 -10.36
N GLY A 69 9.69 -1.25 -9.50
CA GLY A 69 9.38 -1.33 -8.06
C GLY A 69 7.92 -1.07 -7.71
N GLN A 70 7.10 -0.51 -8.62
CA GLN A 70 5.70 -0.18 -8.33
C GLN A 70 4.87 -1.37 -7.81
N PRO A 71 4.95 -2.59 -8.40
CA PRO A 71 4.18 -3.73 -7.90
C PRO A 71 4.55 -4.12 -6.47
N LEU A 72 5.82 -3.98 -6.07
CA LEU A 72 6.25 -4.23 -4.68
C LEU A 72 5.69 -3.17 -3.73
N LEU A 73 5.73 -1.91 -4.12
CA LEU A 73 5.16 -0.79 -3.38
C LEU A 73 3.66 -1.02 -3.13
N ASP A 74 2.89 -1.35 -4.18
CA ASP A 74 1.46 -1.63 -4.09
C ASP A 74 1.17 -2.80 -3.15
N ARG A 75 1.97 -3.88 -3.24
CA ARG A 75 1.88 -5.03 -2.35
C ARG A 75 2.09 -4.66 -0.89
N LEU A 76 3.10 -3.85 -0.57
CA LEU A 76 3.39 -3.42 0.79
C LEU A 76 2.28 -2.54 1.36
N LEU A 77 1.72 -1.65 0.53
CA LEU A 77 0.62 -0.77 0.92
C LEU A 77 -0.73 -1.49 1.04
N ALA A 78 -0.90 -2.67 0.43
CA ALA A 78 -2.10 -3.48 0.56
C ALA A 78 -2.28 -4.09 1.96
N ALA A 79 -1.23 -4.12 2.80
CA ALA A 79 -1.34 -4.58 4.18
C ALA A 79 -2.18 -3.60 5.00
N PRO A 80 -3.16 -4.07 5.80
CA PRO A 80 -4.02 -3.18 6.61
C PRO A 80 -3.24 -2.32 7.62
N ARG A 81 -2.10 -2.83 8.08
CA ARG A 81 -1.17 -2.16 9.00
C ARG A 81 0.25 -2.40 8.55
N PRO A 82 0.75 -1.66 7.56
CA PRO A 82 2.13 -1.81 7.11
C PRO A 82 3.12 -1.58 8.26
N THR A 83 4.24 -2.32 8.24
CA THR A 83 5.30 -2.15 9.24
C THR A 83 6.06 -0.83 9.02
N LEU A 84 6.75 -0.33 10.06
CA LEU A 84 7.59 0.86 9.91
C LEU A 84 8.66 0.69 8.81
N PRO A 85 9.42 -0.42 8.74
CA PRO A 85 10.37 -0.63 7.65
C PRO A 85 9.74 -0.60 6.26
N ALA A 86 8.51 -1.13 6.11
CA ALA A 86 7.78 -1.04 4.84
C ALA A 86 7.45 0.41 4.49
N MET A 87 6.96 1.18 5.48
CA MET A 87 6.63 2.59 5.26
C MET A 87 7.85 3.45 4.97
N GLU A 88 8.99 3.13 5.56
CA GLU A 88 10.27 3.77 5.25
C GLU A 88 10.70 3.47 3.81
N ALA A 89 10.72 2.20 3.39
CA ALA A 89 11.07 1.81 2.03
C ALA A 89 10.14 2.46 0.98
N VAL A 90 8.84 2.46 1.23
CA VAL A 90 7.83 3.11 0.36
C VAL A 90 8.07 4.62 0.29
N SER A 91 8.32 5.27 1.44
CA SER A 91 8.56 6.72 1.49
C SER A 91 9.84 7.13 0.74
N ASP A 92 10.92 6.37 0.91
CA ASP A 92 12.18 6.62 0.22
C ASP A 92 12.02 6.45 -1.30
N PHE A 93 11.24 5.47 -1.71
CA PHE A 93 10.93 5.20 -3.11
C PHE A 93 10.05 6.29 -3.73
N ASP A 94 8.99 6.74 -3.03
CA ASP A 94 8.15 7.88 -3.45
C ASP A 94 8.97 9.18 -3.53
N GLN A 95 9.91 9.39 -2.59
CA GLN A 95 10.79 10.56 -2.57
C GLN A 95 11.73 10.57 -3.79
N LEU A 96 12.30 9.42 -4.12
CA LEU A 96 13.15 9.25 -5.29
C LEU A 96 12.38 9.50 -6.59
N TYR A 97 11.20 8.92 -6.72
CA TYR A 97 10.35 9.13 -7.89
C TYR A 97 9.94 10.61 -8.04
N GLY A 98 9.58 11.26 -6.92
CA GLY A 98 9.29 12.70 -6.92
C GLY A 98 10.47 13.53 -7.44
N ARG A 99 11.71 13.22 -7.05
CA ARG A 99 12.91 13.91 -7.56
C ARG A 99 13.15 13.69 -9.05
N LEU A 100 12.89 12.49 -9.57
CA LEU A 100 12.93 12.21 -11.00
C LEU A 100 11.92 13.07 -11.78
N LEU A 101 10.71 13.20 -11.23
CA LEU A 101 9.67 14.05 -11.82
C LEU A 101 10.05 15.53 -11.79
N VAL A 102 10.62 16.01 -10.69
CA VAL A 102 11.15 17.40 -10.58
C VAL A 102 12.23 17.63 -11.65
N GLY A 103 13.17 16.71 -11.80
CA GLY A 103 14.23 16.79 -12.81
C GLY A 103 13.70 16.86 -14.25
N ASN A 104 12.51 16.34 -14.51
CA ASN A 104 11.82 16.39 -15.80
C ASN A 104 10.79 17.55 -15.89
N GLY A 105 10.71 18.44 -14.89
CA GLY A 105 9.78 19.55 -14.88
C GLY A 105 8.32 19.22 -14.53
N TYR A 106 8.03 17.97 -14.10
CA TYR A 106 6.69 17.54 -13.73
C TYR A 106 6.36 17.88 -12.26
N PHE A 107 6.46 19.16 -11.90
CA PHE A 107 6.32 19.65 -10.52
C PHE A 107 4.98 19.28 -9.88
N GLY A 108 3.87 19.37 -10.63
CA GLY A 108 2.53 18.99 -10.12
C GLY A 108 2.45 17.51 -9.71
N SER A 109 2.99 16.62 -10.54
CA SER A 109 3.02 15.17 -10.23
C SER A 109 3.96 14.86 -9.07
N ALA A 110 5.14 15.48 -9.04
CA ALA A 110 6.10 15.35 -7.94
C ALA A 110 5.49 15.80 -6.61
N ARG A 111 4.81 16.95 -6.62
CA ARG A 111 4.10 17.47 -5.45
C ARG A 111 3.11 16.48 -4.85
N LEU A 112 2.34 15.78 -5.69
CA LEU A 112 1.39 14.78 -5.23
C LEU A 112 2.09 13.61 -4.51
N LEU A 113 3.23 13.15 -5.00
CA LEU A 113 4.03 12.09 -4.34
C LEU A 113 4.59 12.58 -3.00
N PHE A 114 5.17 13.77 -2.96
CA PHE A 114 5.68 14.35 -1.71
C PHE A 114 4.55 14.58 -0.70
N GLN A 115 3.35 14.97 -1.15
CA GLN A 115 2.18 15.13 -0.29
C GLN A 115 1.70 13.80 0.32
N LYS A 116 1.84 12.66 -0.39
CA LYS A 116 1.61 11.33 0.19
C LYS A 116 2.57 11.08 1.35
N ASN A 117 3.86 11.42 1.20
CA ASN A 117 4.85 11.28 2.26
C ASN A 117 4.57 12.23 3.44
N VAL A 118 4.14 13.46 3.19
CA VAL A 118 3.68 14.37 4.27
C VAL A 118 2.56 13.73 5.07
N THR A 119 1.52 13.23 4.40
CA THR A 119 0.38 12.58 5.07
C THR A 119 0.85 11.36 5.86
N ARG A 120 1.66 10.49 5.26
CA ARG A 120 2.21 9.29 5.87
C ARG A 120 2.91 9.60 7.20
N TRP A 121 3.86 10.51 7.19
CA TRP A 121 4.68 10.81 8.36
C TRP A 121 3.98 11.71 9.39
N LYS A 122 3.04 12.54 8.97
CA LYS A 122 2.20 13.31 9.88
C LYS A 122 1.26 12.44 10.71
N THR A 123 0.76 11.36 10.12
CA THR A 123 -0.19 10.45 10.77
C THR A 123 0.47 9.26 11.46
N TRP A 124 1.71 8.92 11.12
CA TRP A 124 2.44 7.79 11.72
C TRP A 124 2.62 7.96 13.22
N LYS A 125 2.46 6.87 13.96
CA LYS A 125 2.66 6.83 15.43
C LYS A 125 3.47 5.57 15.80
N PRO A 126 4.40 5.66 16.79
CA PRO A 126 4.80 6.88 17.50
C PRO A 126 5.63 7.82 16.63
N GLN A 127 5.63 9.11 16.95
CA GLN A 127 6.57 10.06 16.36
C GLN A 127 7.96 9.87 16.96
N THR A 128 8.96 9.78 16.11
CA THR A 128 10.38 9.65 16.46
C THR A 128 11.19 10.74 15.78
N PRO A 129 12.44 11.01 16.19
CA PRO A 129 13.30 11.95 15.47
C PRO A 129 13.43 11.59 13.98
N GLU A 130 13.48 10.29 13.63
CA GLU A 130 13.56 9.84 12.24
C GLU A 130 12.27 10.12 11.45
N THR A 131 11.10 9.80 12.01
CA THR A 131 9.82 10.10 11.33
C THR A 131 9.60 11.61 11.19
N ALA A 132 10.04 12.41 12.16
CA ALA A 132 10.01 13.87 12.07
C ALA A 132 10.95 14.41 10.98
N ARG A 133 12.16 13.83 10.85
CA ARG A 133 13.10 14.16 9.78
C ARG A 133 12.50 13.85 8.40
N ARG A 134 11.87 12.69 8.24
CA ARG A 134 11.19 12.28 6.99
C ARG A 134 10.02 13.19 6.65
N LEU A 135 9.24 13.60 7.65
CA LEU A 135 8.17 14.59 7.47
C LEU A 135 8.73 15.93 6.97
N LYS A 136 9.81 16.41 7.58
CA LYS A 136 10.46 17.64 7.16
C LYS A 136 10.94 17.56 5.71
N LEU A 137 11.60 16.48 5.32
CA LEU A 137 12.05 16.26 3.92
C LEU A 137 10.88 16.33 2.94
N ALA A 138 9.76 15.70 3.27
CA ALA A 138 8.58 15.72 2.42
C ALA A 138 7.96 17.13 2.31
N LEU A 139 7.90 17.88 3.42
CA LEU A 139 7.41 19.27 3.42
C LEU A 139 8.31 20.19 2.60
N ASP A 140 9.63 20.09 2.74
CA ASP A 140 10.60 20.86 1.98
C ASP A 140 10.47 20.58 0.47
N ALA A 141 10.25 19.30 0.10
CA ALA A 141 10.05 18.90 -1.29
C ALA A 141 8.72 19.42 -1.89
N VAL A 142 7.63 19.45 -1.10
CA VAL A 142 6.37 20.10 -1.51
C VAL A 142 6.59 21.58 -1.75
N ALA A 143 7.26 22.28 -0.81
CA ALA A 143 7.55 23.71 -0.94
C ALA A 143 8.44 24.02 -2.15
N GLU A 144 9.35 23.11 -2.51
CA GLU A 144 10.14 23.24 -3.75
C GLU A 144 9.24 23.20 -4.98
N CYS A 145 8.34 22.22 -5.08
CA CYS A 145 7.40 22.14 -6.19
C CYS A 145 6.51 23.38 -6.29
N ASP A 146 6.01 23.89 -5.13
CA ASP A 146 5.16 25.09 -5.09
C ASP A 146 5.86 26.37 -5.62
N ARG A 147 7.19 26.43 -5.55
CA ARG A 147 7.96 27.55 -6.13
C ARG A 147 8.04 27.55 -7.66
N HIS A 148 7.72 26.41 -8.28
CA HIS A 148 7.82 26.19 -9.73
C HIS A 148 6.46 26.09 -10.43
N MET A 149 5.36 26.23 -9.69
CA MET A 149 3.99 26.24 -10.20
C MET A 149 3.38 27.62 -10.17
#